data_4754eb8c5e12a9d13db37ff8bc94161d
#
_entry.id   4754eb8c5e12a9d13db37ff8bc94161d
#
_cell.length_a   1.000
_cell.length_b   1.000
_cell.length_c   1.000
_cell.angle_alpha   90.00
_cell.angle_beta   90.00
_cell.angle_gamma   90.00
#
_symmetry.space_group_name_H-M   'P 1'
#
loop_
_entity.id
_entity.type
_entity.pdbx_description
1 polymer ?
#
loop_
_entity_poly.entity_id
_entity_poly.type
_entity_poly.pdbx_seq_one_letter_code
_entity_poly.pdbx_strand_id
1 'polypeptide(L)'
;MRTFFTLMAVAGAAWLVLSLYLYFMQERVVFLSHLPGRAIELTPSVIGLDYTDVYIDTSDGVRLHGWHVYARDAHGTVLFLHGNAGNISHRLDSIAIFNALGLDVLIIDYRGYGQSDGSTSEQGTYRDAEAAWHYLAEERAIDPSRIIIFGRSLGGAVAT
;
A
#
# COMPACT_ATOMS: atom_id res chain seq x y z
N MET A 1 -11.20 46.41 -24.68
CA MET A 1 -10.77 46.25 -23.26
C MET A 1 -11.75 45.45 -22.43
N ARG A 2 -13.04 45.75 -22.34
CA ARG A 2 -14.02 44.96 -21.53
C ARG A 2 -14.04 43.47 -21.87
N THR A 3 -14.12 43.13 -23.17
CA THR A 3 -14.14 41.71 -23.63
C THR A 3 -12.88 40.96 -23.22
N PHE A 4 -11.71 41.59 -23.29
CA PHE A 4 -10.45 40.96 -22.82
C PHE A 4 -10.46 40.68 -21.33
N PHE A 5 -10.88 41.64 -20.49
CA PHE A 5 -10.99 41.42 -19.06
C PHE A 5 -12.04 40.35 -18.69
N THR A 6 -13.15 40.30 -19.41
CA THR A 6 -14.15 39.24 -19.23
C THR A 6 -13.59 37.86 -19.54
N LEU A 7 -12.86 37.73 -20.68
CA LEU A 7 -12.23 36.44 -21.04
C LEU A 7 -11.18 36.00 -20.00
N MET A 8 -10.37 36.93 -19.52
CA MET A 8 -9.39 36.66 -18.47
C MET A 8 -10.07 36.23 -17.16
N ALA A 9 -11.15 36.91 -16.77
CA ALA A 9 -11.91 36.52 -15.56
C ALA A 9 -12.56 35.13 -15.68
N VAL A 10 -13.13 34.80 -16.84
CA VAL A 10 -13.70 33.49 -17.12
C VAL A 10 -12.60 32.40 -17.08
N ALA A 11 -11.46 32.64 -17.71
CA ALA A 11 -10.33 31.72 -17.71
C ALA A 11 -9.80 31.51 -16.28
N GLY A 12 -9.66 32.58 -15.48
CA GLY A 12 -9.25 32.49 -14.09
C GLY A 12 -10.24 31.72 -13.20
N ALA A 13 -11.54 31.97 -13.41
CA ALA A 13 -12.59 31.24 -12.70
C ALA A 13 -12.59 29.75 -13.07
N ALA A 14 -12.46 29.41 -14.35
CA ALA A 14 -12.37 28.02 -14.81
C ALA A 14 -11.13 27.30 -14.22
N TRP A 15 -9.97 27.98 -14.22
CA TRP A 15 -8.74 27.45 -13.63
C TRP A 15 -8.90 27.22 -12.11
N LEU A 16 -9.52 28.16 -11.39
CA LEU A 16 -9.77 28.03 -9.95
C LEU A 16 -10.69 26.83 -9.65
N VAL A 17 -11.79 26.69 -10.40
CA VAL A 17 -12.73 25.57 -10.25
C VAL A 17 -12.04 24.24 -10.51
N LEU A 18 -11.23 24.15 -11.57
CA LEU A 18 -10.47 22.95 -11.89
C LEU A 18 -9.46 22.62 -10.79
N SER A 19 -8.75 23.62 -10.27
CA SER A 19 -7.76 23.42 -9.19
C SER A 19 -8.43 22.93 -7.91
N LEU A 20 -9.56 23.51 -7.54
CA LEU A 20 -10.34 23.05 -6.38
C LEU A 20 -10.86 21.64 -6.60
N TYR A 21 -11.39 21.33 -7.77
CA TYR A 21 -11.85 19.98 -8.10
C TYR A 21 -10.71 18.95 -7.97
N LEU A 22 -9.55 19.22 -8.55
CA LEU A 22 -8.38 18.34 -8.45
C LEU A 22 -7.89 18.21 -6.99
N TYR A 23 -7.88 19.28 -6.23
CA TYR A 23 -7.51 19.28 -4.82
C TYR A 23 -8.40 18.34 -3.99
N PHE A 24 -9.72 18.40 -4.17
CA PHE A 24 -10.65 17.53 -3.45
C PHE A 24 -10.72 16.10 -4.01
N MET A 25 -10.32 15.90 -5.26
CA MET A 25 -10.33 14.57 -5.91
C MET A 25 -8.95 13.89 -5.92
N GLN A 26 -7.89 14.53 -5.42
CA GLN A 26 -6.51 14.05 -5.54
C GLN A 26 -6.33 12.61 -5.02
N GLU A 27 -6.93 12.26 -3.90
CA GLU A 27 -6.83 10.92 -3.33
C GLU A 27 -7.44 9.86 -4.28
N ARG A 28 -8.59 10.15 -4.89
CA ARG A 28 -9.22 9.24 -5.86
C ARG A 28 -8.48 9.13 -7.17
N VAL A 29 -7.74 10.17 -7.55
CA VAL A 29 -6.91 10.19 -8.76
C VAL A 29 -5.58 9.47 -8.51
N VAL A 30 -5.00 9.66 -7.34
CA VAL A 30 -3.71 9.06 -6.97
C VAL A 30 -3.87 7.59 -6.62
N PHE A 31 -4.85 7.22 -5.77
CA PHE A 31 -5.00 5.85 -5.30
C PHE A 31 -5.98 5.05 -6.17
N LEU A 32 -5.46 4.06 -6.89
CA LEU A 32 -6.21 3.19 -7.79
C LEU A 32 -6.65 1.89 -7.10
N SER A 33 -7.17 1.99 -5.88
CA SER A 33 -7.49 0.83 -5.03
C SER A 33 -8.60 -0.08 -5.58
N HIS A 34 -9.40 0.42 -6.53
CA HIS A 34 -10.49 -0.34 -7.16
C HIS A 34 -10.10 -1.02 -8.48
N LEU A 35 -8.85 -0.86 -8.95
CA LEU A 35 -8.39 -1.41 -10.22
C LEU A 35 -7.32 -2.49 -10.00
N PRO A 36 -7.42 -3.65 -10.64
CA PRO A 36 -8.55 -4.19 -11.42
C PRO A 36 -9.74 -4.60 -10.55
N GLY A 37 -9.54 -4.75 -9.25
CA GLY A 37 -10.54 -5.13 -8.25
C GLY A 37 -9.92 -5.33 -6.87
N ARG A 38 -10.77 -5.48 -5.85
CA ARG A 38 -10.33 -5.74 -4.47
C ARG A 38 -10.30 -7.23 -4.12
N ALA A 39 -10.86 -8.10 -4.96
CA ALA A 39 -10.87 -9.53 -4.70
C ALA A 39 -9.44 -10.09 -4.64
N ILE A 40 -9.18 -10.93 -3.65
CA ILE A 40 -7.95 -11.75 -3.58
C ILE A 40 -8.18 -12.97 -4.46
N GLU A 41 -7.53 -13.00 -5.62
CA GLU A 41 -7.74 -14.04 -6.62
C GLU A 41 -6.82 -15.25 -6.42
N LEU A 42 -5.58 -14.99 -6.03
CA LEU A 42 -4.56 -16.00 -5.83
C LEU A 42 -3.88 -15.78 -4.48
N THR A 43 -3.34 -16.86 -3.91
CA THR A 43 -2.61 -16.81 -2.65
C THR A 43 -1.19 -17.39 -2.81
N PRO A 44 -0.26 -17.18 -1.88
CA PRO A 44 1.09 -17.75 -1.97
C PRO A 44 1.14 -19.27 -2.12
N SER A 45 0.11 -20.00 -1.69
CA SER A 45 0.03 -21.46 -1.84
C SER A 45 0.01 -21.93 -3.28
N VAL A 46 -0.51 -21.13 -4.24
CA VAL A 46 -0.55 -21.53 -5.68
C VAL A 46 0.85 -21.60 -6.29
N ILE A 47 1.83 -20.95 -5.66
CA ILE A 47 3.24 -21.01 -6.04
C ILE A 47 4.08 -21.82 -5.04
N GLY A 48 3.41 -22.62 -4.18
CA GLY A 48 4.06 -23.54 -3.25
C GLY A 48 4.71 -22.88 -2.04
N LEU A 49 4.33 -21.67 -1.67
CA LEU A 49 4.85 -20.97 -0.50
C LEU A 49 3.92 -21.09 0.69
N ASP A 50 4.49 -21.37 1.86
CA ASP A 50 3.79 -21.37 3.13
C ASP A 50 3.55 -19.93 3.59
N TYR A 51 2.33 -19.64 4.05
CA TYR A 51 1.96 -18.32 4.53
C TYR A 51 0.86 -18.38 5.59
N THR A 52 0.67 -17.27 6.29
CA THR A 52 -0.51 -17.03 7.13
C THR A 52 -1.14 -15.70 6.75
N ASP A 53 -2.48 -15.65 6.77
CA ASP A 53 -3.19 -14.38 6.75
C ASP A 53 -2.93 -13.65 8.08
N VAL A 54 -2.65 -12.37 7.97
CA VAL A 54 -2.47 -11.49 9.13
C VAL A 54 -3.45 -10.34 9.09
N TYR A 55 -3.92 -9.95 10.26
CA TYR A 55 -4.79 -8.79 10.45
C TYR A 55 -4.10 -7.86 11.44
N ILE A 56 -3.88 -6.61 11.04
CA ILE A 56 -3.12 -5.63 11.81
C ILE A 56 -4.00 -4.42 12.02
N ASP A 57 -4.20 -4.03 13.29
CA ASP A 57 -4.97 -2.85 13.62
C ASP A 57 -4.03 -1.62 13.67
N THR A 58 -4.39 -0.57 12.93
CA THR A 58 -3.65 0.69 12.93
C THR A 58 -3.98 1.55 14.14
N SER A 59 -3.14 2.55 14.44
CA SER A 59 -3.33 3.48 15.55
C SER A 59 -4.64 4.28 15.50
N ASP A 60 -5.24 4.40 14.31
CA ASP A 60 -6.53 5.05 14.09
C ASP A 60 -7.70 4.08 13.88
N GLY A 61 -7.51 2.78 14.22
CA GLY A 61 -8.57 1.79 14.30
C GLY A 61 -8.99 1.19 12.95
N VAL A 62 -8.16 1.30 11.92
CA VAL A 62 -8.37 0.61 10.64
C VAL A 62 -7.74 -0.76 10.70
N ARG A 63 -8.48 -1.79 10.26
CA ARG A 63 -7.97 -3.16 10.21
C ARG A 63 -7.43 -3.45 8.82
N LEU A 64 -6.13 -3.76 8.77
CA LEU A 64 -5.42 -4.14 7.57
C LEU A 64 -5.40 -5.66 7.42
N HIS A 65 -5.47 -6.14 6.19
CA HIS A 65 -5.21 -7.51 5.81
C HIS A 65 -3.84 -7.62 5.13
N GLY A 66 -3.15 -8.71 5.36
CA GLY A 66 -1.86 -8.99 4.75
C GLY A 66 -1.50 -10.46 4.80
N TRP A 67 -0.33 -10.79 4.30
CA TRP A 67 0.27 -12.11 4.37
C TRP A 67 1.65 -12.05 5.00
N HIS A 68 1.90 -12.97 5.94
CA HIS A 68 3.25 -13.31 6.36
C HIS A 68 3.63 -14.61 5.65
N VAL A 69 4.54 -14.50 4.69
CA VAL A 69 5.03 -15.62 3.87
C VAL A 69 6.37 -16.07 4.39
N TYR A 70 6.52 -17.36 4.62
CA TYR A 70 7.69 -17.95 5.28
C TYR A 70 8.69 -18.50 4.28
N ALA A 71 9.97 -18.18 4.45
CA ALA A 71 11.06 -18.82 3.74
C ALA A 71 11.69 -19.94 4.59
N ARG A 72 12.25 -20.93 3.91
CA ARG A 72 13.03 -21.96 4.61
C ARG A 72 14.33 -21.33 5.12
N ASP A 73 14.62 -21.49 6.42
CA ASP A 73 15.82 -20.97 7.07
C ASP A 73 16.02 -19.44 6.87
N ALA A 74 14.94 -18.69 7.09
CA ALA A 74 14.93 -17.24 6.86
C ALA A 74 16.00 -16.52 7.68
N HIS A 75 16.78 -15.66 7.01
CA HIS A 75 17.82 -14.85 7.63
C HIS A 75 17.43 -13.36 7.79
N GLY A 76 16.24 -12.98 7.35
CA GLY A 76 15.66 -11.65 7.48
C GLY A 76 14.21 -11.64 7.04
N THR A 77 13.54 -10.52 7.23
CA THR A 77 12.14 -10.32 6.84
C THR A 77 11.98 -9.05 6.02
N VAL A 78 11.34 -9.16 4.87
CA VAL A 78 10.97 -8.01 4.05
C VAL A 78 9.60 -7.49 4.48
N LEU A 79 9.52 -6.22 4.87
CA LEU A 79 8.27 -5.47 4.88
C LEU A 79 8.04 -4.95 3.47
N PHE A 80 7.14 -5.58 2.73
CA PHE A 80 6.87 -5.24 1.34
C PHE A 80 5.70 -4.28 1.21
N LEU A 81 5.99 -3.03 0.91
CA LEU A 81 5.05 -1.96 0.63
C LEU A 81 4.78 -1.91 -0.88
N HIS A 82 3.62 -2.40 -1.31
CA HIS A 82 3.32 -2.61 -2.73
C HIS A 82 3.04 -1.32 -3.49
N GLY A 83 3.10 -1.40 -4.81
CA GLY A 83 2.78 -0.29 -5.71
C GLY A 83 1.28 -0.05 -5.86
N ASN A 84 0.93 1.08 -6.47
CA ASN A 84 -0.43 1.46 -6.77
C ASN A 84 -1.15 0.43 -7.66
N ALA A 85 -2.47 0.41 -7.61
CA ALA A 85 -3.37 -0.53 -8.27
C ALA A 85 -3.18 -2.01 -7.88
N GLY A 86 -4.21 -2.79 -7.99
CA GLY A 86 -4.23 -4.19 -7.55
C GLY A 86 -4.20 -4.32 -6.03
N ASN A 87 -3.92 -5.52 -5.57
CA ASN A 87 -3.81 -5.90 -4.18
C ASN A 87 -2.64 -6.89 -4.01
N ILE A 88 -2.46 -7.45 -2.82
CA ILE A 88 -1.36 -8.37 -2.51
C ILE A 88 -1.34 -9.61 -3.41
N SER A 89 -2.50 -10.10 -3.92
CA SER A 89 -2.55 -11.26 -4.81
C SER A 89 -1.89 -11.04 -6.19
N HIS A 90 -1.67 -9.78 -6.57
CA HIS A 90 -0.97 -9.41 -7.80
C HIS A 90 0.55 -9.27 -7.61
N ARG A 91 1.08 -9.70 -6.45
CA ARG A 91 2.50 -9.49 -6.07
C ARG A 91 3.27 -10.79 -5.87
N LEU A 92 2.66 -11.93 -6.24
CA LEU A 92 3.24 -13.26 -6.02
C LEU A 92 4.64 -13.42 -6.63
N ASP A 93 4.89 -12.86 -7.82
CA ASP A 93 6.21 -12.90 -8.45
C ASP A 93 7.28 -12.24 -7.58
N SER A 94 6.97 -11.06 -7.00
CA SER A 94 7.90 -10.35 -6.12
C SER A 94 8.11 -11.10 -4.81
N ILE A 95 7.04 -11.67 -4.25
CA ILE A 95 7.10 -12.50 -3.04
C ILE A 95 7.98 -13.72 -3.29
N ALA A 96 7.82 -14.40 -4.43
CA ALA A 96 8.64 -15.55 -4.80
C ALA A 96 10.13 -15.22 -4.88
N ILE A 97 10.49 -14.04 -5.41
CA ILE A 97 11.87 -13.57 -5.48
C ILE A 97 12.47 -13.41 -4.08
N PHE A 98 11.79 -12.74 -3.16
CA PHE A 98 12.28 -12.56 -1.80
C PHE A 98 12.38 -13.89 -1.04
N ASN A 99 11.38 -14.76 -1.20
CA ASN A 99 11.39 -16.09 -0.59
C ASN A 99 12.56 -16.94 -1.10
N ALA A 100 12.84 -16.91 -2.42
CA ALA A 100 13.99 -17.61 -3.01
C ALA A 100 15.35 -17.06 -2.51
N LEU A 101 15.38 -15.81 -2.04
CA LEU A 101 16.54 -15.20 -1.39
C LEU A 101 16.65 -15.56 0.10
N GLY A 102 15.79 -16.44 0.64
CA GLY A 102 15.80 -16.82 2.05
C GLY A 102 15.27 -15.71 2.97
N LEU A 103 14.32 -14.92 2.51
CA LEU A 103 13.69 -13.86 3.28
C LEU A 103 12.21 -14.18 3.51
N ASP A 104 11.75 -14.06 4.75
CA ASP A 104 10.32 -13.96 5.01
C ASP A 104 9.77 -12.68 4.41
N VAL A 105 8.48 -12.66 4.09
CA VAL A 105 7.83 -11.47 3.53
C VAL A 105 6.56 -11.16 4.31
N LEU A 106 6.51 -9.98 4.93
CA LEU A 106 5.24 -9.37 5.32
C LEU A 106 4.81 -8.41 4.22
N ILE A 107 3.67 -8.69 3.59
CA ILE A 107 3.02 -7.79 2.64
C ILE A 107 1.63 -7.47 3.14
N ILE A 108 1.25 -6.20 3.13
CA ILE A 108 -0.08 -5.74 3.52
C ILE A 108 -0.80 -5.12 2.33
N ASP A 109 -2.12 -5.23 2.30
CA ASP A 109 -2.96 -4.32 1.55
C ASP A 109 -3.14 -3.03 2.37
N TYR A 110 -2.84 -1.87 1.79
CA TYR A 110 -3.15 -0.60 2.47
C TYR A 110 -4.65 -0.44 2.68
N ARG A 111 -5.05 0.45 3.58
CA ARG A 111 -6.45 0.82 3.76
C ARG A 111 -7.16 1.10 2.43
N GLY A 112 -8.35 0.51 2.24
CA GLY A 112 -9.12 0.63 1.01
C GLY A 112 -8.66 -0.28 -0.14
N TYR A 113 -7.53 -1.01 -0.01
CA TYR A 113 -7.09 -2.04 -0.95
C TYR A 113 -7.46 -3.44 -0.47
N GLY A 114 -7.56 -4.39 -1.39
CA GLY A 114 -7.80 -5.80 -1.11
C GLY A 114 -8.88 -6.04 -0.06
N GLN A 115 -8.55 -6.74 1.01
CA GLN A 115 -9.45 -7.02 2.12
C GLN A 115 -9.27 -6.05 3.31
N SER A 116 -8.39 -5.07 3.22
CA SER A 116 -8.22 -4.05 4.27
C SER A 116 -9.41 -3.11 4.35
N ASP A 117 -9.76 -2.71 5.56
CA ASP A 117 -10.83 -1.74 5.82
C ASP A 117 -10.42 -0.31 5.43
N GLY A 118 -11.34 0.64 5.67
CA GLY A 118 -11.08 2.07 5.55
C GLY A 118 -11.08 2.59 4.12
N SER A 119 -10.53 3.78 3.96
CA SER A 119 -10.41 4.50 2.69
C SER A 119 -8.99 5.01 2.51
N THR A 120 -8.55 5.04 1.26
CA THR A 120 -7.19 5.48 0.88
C THR A 120 -6.97 6.94 1.22
N SER A 121 -5.81 7.24 1.80
CA SER A 121 -5.27 8.58 1.96
C SER A 121 -3.76 8.52 2.15
N GLU A 122 -3.04 9.59 1.87
CA GLU A 122 -1.60 9.67 2.05
C GLU A 122 -1.22 9.40 3.51
N GLN A 123 -1.79 10.14 4.45
CA GLN A 123 -1.53 9.97 5.88
C GLN A 123 -1.95 8.59 6.40
N GLY A 124 -2.99 8.02 5.80
CA GLY A 124 -3.44 6.68 6.09
C GLY A 124 -2.41 5.62 5.71
N THR A 125 -1.82 5.70 4.51
CA THR A 125 -0.81 4.72 4.07
C THR A 125 0.46 4.76 4.94
N TYR A 126 0.82 5.92 5.50
CA TYR A 126 1.93 6.01 6.47
C TYR A 126 1.62 5.27 7.77
N ARG A 127 0.40 5.44 8.31
CA ARG A 127 -0.05 4.69 9.51
C ARG A 127 -0.14 3.19 9.24
N ASP A 128 -0.52 2.79 8.03
CA ASP A 128 -0.57 1.38 7.63
C ASP A 128 0.82 0.75 7.64
N ALA A 129 1.81 1.44 7.08
CA ALA A 129 3.20 1.00 7.07
C ALA A 129 3.81 0.96 8.48
N GLU A 130 3.51 1.96 9.31
CA GLU A 130 3.93 2.03 10.71
C GLU A 130 3.34 0.86 11.52
N ALA A 131 2.06 0.57 11.35
CA ALA A 131 1.42 -0.57 12.00
C ALA A 131 2.04 -1.91 11.57
N ALA A 132 2.35 -2.08 10.28
CA ALA A 132 3.02 -3.26 9.77
C ALA A 132 4.46 -3.40 10.30
N TRP A 133 5.17 -2.30 10.48
CA TRP A 133 6.48 -2.29 11.13
C TRP A 133 6.38 -2.74 12.60
N HIS A 134 5.46 -2.15 13.37
CA HIS A 134 5.25 -2.51 14.79
C HIS A 134 4.83 -3.98 14.93
N TYR A 135 3.99 -4.48 14.02
CA TYR A 135 3.63 -5.89 14.00
C TYR A 135 4.88 -6.79 13.88
N LEU A 136 5.81 -6.50 12.98
CA LEU A 136 7.05 -7.27 12.85
C LEU A 136 7.96 -7.12 14.07
N ALA A 137 8.22 -5.88 14.49
CA ALA A 137 9.21 -5.61 15.53
C ALA A 137 8.72 -5.99 16.95
N GLU A 138 7.45 -5.74 17.25
CA GLU A 138 6.92 -5.87 18.61
C GLU A 138 6.10 -7.17 18.78
N GLU A 139 5.12 -7.45 17.91
CA GLU A 139 4.26 -8.62 18.04
C GLU A 139 4.97 -9.90 17.60
N ARG A 140 5.74 -9.85 16.52
CA ARG A 140 6.54 -10.97 16.01
C ARG A 140 7.93 -11.04 16.64
N ALA A 141 8.33 -10.02 17.42
CA ALA A 141 9.64 -9.90 18.06
C ALA A 141 10.83 -10.13 17.12
N ILE A 142 10.70 -9.66 15.86
CA ILE A 142 11.78 -9.72 14.88
C ILE A 142 12.74 -8.57 15.17
N ASP A 143 14.03 -8.90 15.28
CA ASP A 143 15.07 -7.88 15.45
C ASP A 143 14.98 -6.83 14.34
N PRO A 144 14.82 -5.53 14.67
CA PRO A 144 14.76 -4.46 13.67
C PRO A 144 15.91 -4.46 12.67
N SER A 145 17.11 -4.90 13.07
CA SER A 145 18.27 -5.03 12.19
C SER A 145 18.10 -6.10 11.10
N ARG A 146 17.12 -6.97 11.23
CA ARG A 146 16.76 -8.04 10.29
C ARG A 146 15.51 -7.70 9.46
N ILE A 147 14.90 -6.53 9.65
CA ILE A 147 13.76 -6.07 8.87
C ILE A 147 14.27 -5.21 7.72
N ILE A 148 13.89 -5.57 6.50
CA ILE A 148 14.23 -4.87 5.27
C ILE A 148 12.95 -4.21 4.75
N ILE A 149 12.90 -2.88 4.73
CA ILE A 149 11.77 -2.17 4.13
C ILE A 149 11.98 -2.11 2.61
N PHE A 150 11.03 -2.65 1.87
CA PHE A 150 11.04 -2.59 0.41
C PHE A 150 9.76 -1.95 -0.11
N GLY A 151 9.91 -0.82 -0.78
CA GLY A 151 8.79 -0.10 -1.41
C GLY A 151 8.88 -0.13 -2.93
N ARG A 152 7.75 -0.48 -3.60
CA ARG A 152 7.62 -0.43 -5.05
C ARG A 152 6.69 0.70 -5.48
N SER A 153 7.16 1.62 -6.37
CA SER A 153 6.34 2.72 -6.88
C SER A 153 5.70 3.54 -5.75
N LEU A 154 4.37 3.56 -5.59
CA LEU A 154 3.68 4.18 -4.46
C LEU A 154 4.28 3.74 -3.12
N GLY A 155 4.52 2.45 -2.94
CA GLY A 155 5.15 1.92 -1.73
C GLY A 155 6.57 2.45 -1.48
N GLY A 156 7.29 2.89 -2.52
CA GLY A 156 8.58 3.55 -2.38
C GLY A 156 8.48 4.90 -1.69
N ALA A 157 7.40 5.65 -1.93
CA ALA A 157 7.14 6.90 -1.22
C ALA A 157 6.69 6.67 0.24
N VAL A 158 6.02 5.53 0.49
CA VAL A 158 5.58 5.15 1.85
C VAL A 158 6.74 4.62 2.70
N ALA A 159 7.78 4.07 2.06
CA ALA A 159 8.95 3.46 2.71
C ALA A 159 10.00 4.48 3.20
N THR A 160 9.81 5.78 2.92
CA THR A 160 10.76 6.85 3.27
C THR A 160 10.34 7.58 4.53
#